data_c935820953fddec7fc16289ec5b66ca9
#
_entry.id   c935820953fddec7fc16289ec5b66ca9
#
_cell.length_a   1.000
_cell.length_b   1.000
_cell.length_c   1.000
_cell.angle_alpha   90.00
_cell.angle_beta   90.00
_cell.angle_gamma   90.00
#
_symmetry.space_group_name_H-M   'P 1'
#
loop_
_entity.id
_entity.type
_entity.pdbx_description
1 polymer ?
#
loop_
_entity_poly.entity_id
_entity_poly.type
_entity_poly.pdbx_seq_one_letter_code
_entity_poly.pdbx_strand_id
1 'polypeptide(L)'
;MRNRSGCPTNQTAQVNIESKSNIKDRPSNIPVALTIAGSDSSAGAGIQADLKTFSALGVDGLTAVTCVVAEIPGKVSRIEPMSAKIVREQIAVLLENFPVAAVKTGLLYSAEVISAVARALIDLTGKIGRKLPLVIDPVLVATSGAKLLRANAIELYKKELFPLATLITPNLDEAAKLLGQPIGDLATMRIAGKKLAEKYGVSILLKGGHLTGNQAVDLLFANDHVIKFSAPFVRGVSTHGTGCTYSAAIAAGLASGLLLEDAIGRAKKFVNASIARRFRWTSSSGKNLDALNHFSL
;
A
#
# COMPACT_ATOMS: atom_id res chain seq x y z
N MET A 1 32.30 67.36 -22.54
CA MET A 1 32.79 66.51 -21.40
C MET A 1 31.82 65.37 -21.26
N ARG A 2 32.20 64.13 -21.56
CA ARG A 2 31.33 62.95 -21.55
C ARG A 2 31.60 62.18 -20.26
N ASN A 3 30.58 62.07 -19.39
CA ASN A 3 30.65 61.20 -18.22
C ASN A 3 30.28 59.78 -18.65
N ARG A 4 31.19 58.83 -18.46
CA ARG A 4 30.98 57.39 -18.59
C ARG A 4 30.48 56.84 -17.28
N SER A 5 29.25 56.37 -17.25
CA SER A 5 28.67 55.58 -16.17
C SER A 5 29.26 54.16 -16.20
N GLY A 6 29.98 53.78 -15.17
CA GLY A 6 30.52 52.43 -14.99
C GLY A 6 29.38 51.42 -14.72
N CYS A 7 29.43 50.31 -15.42
CA CYS A 7 28.60 49.12 -15.20
C CYS A 7 29.05 48.41 -13.89
N PRO A 8 28.17 48.02 -13.01
CA PRO A 8 28.55 47.24 -11.83
C PRO A 8 28.92 45.82 -12.24
N THR A 9 30.13 45.42 -11.90
CA THR A 9 30.63 44.06 -12.08
C THR A 9 29.84 43.09 -11.21
N ASN A 10 29.24 42.12 -11.89
CA ASN A 10 28.52 41.00 -11.30
C ASN A 10 29.49 40.10 -10.50
N GLN A 11 29.57 40.26 -9.19
CA GLN A 11 30.29 39.33 -8.30
C GLN A 11 29.42 38.08 -8.14
N THR A 12 29.74 37.02 -8.86
CA THR A 12 29.25 35.68 -8.61
C THR A 12 29.78 35.18 -7.27
N ALA A 13 28.92 35.10 -6.25
CA ALA A 13 29.25 34.45 -4.99
C ALA A 13 29.45 32.95 -5.25
N GLN A 14 30.70 32.49 -5.14
CA GLN A 14 30.98 31.05 -5.08
C GLN A 14 30.59 30.54 -3.71
N VAL A 15 29.55 29.70 -3.66
CA VAL A 15 29.20 28.92 -2.48
C VAL A 15 30.13 27.70 -2.44
N ASN A 16 31.16 27.76 -1.62
CA ASN A 16 31.98 26.59 -1.33
C ASN A 16 31.21 25.64 -0.43
N ILE A 17 30.69 24.56 -1.01
CA ILE A 17 30.13 23.43 -0.26
C ILE A 17 31.30 22.52 0.14
N GLU A 18 31.97 22.83 1.22
CA GLU A 18 32.92 21.92 1.87
C GLU A 18 32.11 20.85 2.63
N SER A 19 31.78 19.74 1.98
CA SER A 19 31.37 18.53 2.69
C SER A 19 32.45 17.47 2.65
N LYS A 20 33.45 17.60 3.51
CA LYS A 20 34.22 16.43 3.96
C LYS A 20 33.38 15.70 5.01
N SER A 21 32.29 15.07 4.61
CA SER A 21 31.65 14.07 5.45
C SER A 21 32.55 12.84 5.49
N ASN A 22 33.18 12.55 6.62
CA ASN A 22 33.67 11.22 6.94
C ASN A 22 32.42 10.31 7.06
N ILE A 23 31.82 9.95 5.93
CA ILE A 23 30.78 8.94 5.86
C ILE A 23 31.49 7.62 6.18
N LYS A 24 31.45 7.25 7.46
CA LYS A 24 31.80 5.88 7.85
C LYS A 24 30.70 5.00 7.30
N ASP A 25 31.05 4.09 6.41
CA ASP A 25 30.18 3.02 5.90
C ASP A 25 29.72 2.15 7.09
N ARG A 26 28.63 2.56 7.75
CA ARG A 26 27.94 1.74 8.74
C ARG A 26 26.77 1.06 8.05
N PRO A 27 26.57 -0.26 8.24
CA PRO A 27 25.37 -0.90 7.76
C PRO A 27 24.14 -0.14 8.22
N SER A 28 23.22 0.13 7.31
CA SER A 28 21.96 0.80 7.65
C SER A 28 21.10 -0.12 8.51
N ASN A 29 20.60 0.38 9.63
CA ASN A 29 19.62 -0.30 10.48
C ASN A 29 18.18 0.04 10.07
N ILE A 30 18.00 0.72 8.93
CA ILE A 30 16.67 1.08 8.41
C ILE A 30 15.98 -0.19 7.92
N PRO A 31 14.76 -0.51 8.41
CA PRO A 31 13.99 -1.64 7.91
C PRO A 31 13.67 -1.47 6.43
N VAL A 32 13.62 -2.58 5.69
CA VAL A 32 13.32 -2.59 4.25
C VAL A 32 12.02 -3.33 4.01
N ALA A 33 11.11 -2.73 3.26
CA ALA A 33 9.86 -3.35 2.82
C ALA A 33 9.73 -3.34 1.30
N LEU A 34 9.20 -4.42 0.72
CA LEU A 34 8.93 -4.53 -0.70
C LEU A 34 7.43 -4.35 -0.97
N THR A 35 7.05 -3.43 -1.85
CA THR A 35 5.71 -3.40 -2.43
C THR A 35 5.69 -3.98 -3.83
N ILE A 36 4.70 -4.85 -4.10
CA ILE A 36 4.44 -5.46 -5.40
C ILE A 36 3.05 -5.00 -5.83
N ALA A 37 2.96 -3.97 -6.67
CA ALA A 37 1.68 -3.35 -7.00
C ALA A 37 1.73 -2.55 -8.32
N GLY A 38 0.58 -2.06 -8.75
CA GLY A 38 0.47 -1.12 -9.88
C GLY A 38 0.99 0.27 -9.53
N SER A 39 1.40 1.00 -10.56
CA SER A 39 1.82 2.41 -10.50
C SER A 39 0.64 3.32 -10.82
N ASP A 40 0.25 4.21 -9.91
CA ASP A 40 -0.81 5.22 -10.08
C ASP A 40 -0.21 6.57 -10.49
N SER A 41 -0.59 7.08 -11.68
CA SER A 41 -0.08 8.36 -12.21
C SER A 41 -0.42 9.56 -11.33
N SER A 42 -1.53 9.51 -10.57
CA SER A 42 -1.91 10.56 -9.61
C SER A 42 -1.15 10.49 -8.29
N ALA A 43 -0.38 9.43 -8.09
CA ALA A 43 0.38 9.14 -6.88
C ALA A 43 -0.47 9.12 -5.58
N GLY A 44 -1.78 8.90 -5.70
CA GLY A 44 -2.72 8.79 -4.58
C GLY A 44 -2.85 7.37 -4.04
N ALA A 45 -2.59 6.36 -4.88
CA ALA A 45 -2.64 4.94 -4.56
C ALA A 45 -1.39 4.20 -5.11
N GLY A 46 -1.46 2.87 -5.23
CA GLY A 46 -0.41 2.04 -5.82
C GLY A 46 0.94 2.15 -5.13
N ILE A 47 2.01 1.83 -5.87
CA ILE A 47 3.38 1.88 -5.33
C ILE A 47 3.77 3.26 -4.81
N GLN A 48 3.22 4.34 -5.37
CA GLN A 48 3.54 5.70 -4.94
C GLN A 48 2.99 5.99 -3.53
N ALA A 49 1.76 5.60 -3.23
CA ALA A 49 1.21 5.71 -1.88
C ALA A 49 1.96 4.80 -0.89
N ASP A 50 2.35 3.60 -1.33
CA ASP A 50 3.13 2.66 -0.53
C ASP A 50 4.50 3.25 -0.16
N LEU A 51 5.26 3.77 -1.14
CA LEU A 51 6.56 4.40 -0.91
C LEU A 51 6.47 5.63 0.01
N LYS A 52 5.47 6.51 -0.21
CA LYS A 52 5.23 7.66 0.67
C LYS A 52 4.96 7.19 2.11
N THR A 53 4.18 6.12 2.26
CA THR A 53 3.85 5.54 3.56
C THR A 53 5.07 4.93 4.23
N PHE A 54 5.87 4.14 3.53
CA PHE A 54 7.09 3.54 4.04
C PHE A 54 8.06 4.62 4.52
N SER A 55 8.33 5.62 3.68
CA SER A 55 9.19 6.76 3.99
C SER A 55 8.73 7.52 5.22
N ALA A 56 7.42 7.83 5.32
CA ALA A 56 6.84 8.53 6.47
C ALA A 56 6.93 7.73 7.78
N LEU A 57 7.04 6.40 7.69
CA LEU A 57 7.15 5.50 8.84
C LEU A 57 8.59 5.04 9.12
N GLY A 58 9.60 5.61 8.41
CA GLY A 58 11.01 5.32 8.62
C GLY A 58 11.46 3.97 8.06
N VAL A 59 10.80 3.49 7.02
CA VAL A 59 11.11 2.24 6.31
C VAL A 59 11.59 2.56 4.90
N ASP A 60 12.66 1.92 4.45
CA ASP A 60 13.09 2.00 3.05
C ASP A 60 12.20 1.12 2.17
N GLY A 61 11.67 1.71 1.09
CA GLY A 61 10.66 1.09 0.24
C GLY A 61 11.23 0.65 -1.10
N LEU A 62 11.18 -0.67 -1.37
CA LEU A 62 11.48 -1.25 -2.68
C LEU A 62 10.19 -1.51 -3.46
N THR A 63 10.26 -1.53 -4.81
CA THR A 63 9.09 -1.69 -5.67
C THR A 63 9.29 -2.76 -6.74
N ALA A 64 8.24 -3.58 -6.94
CA ALA A 64 8.05 -4.38 -8.15
C ALA A 64 6.74 -3.96 -8.82
N VAL A 65 6.83 -3.35 -9.99
CA VAL A 65 5.68 -2.77 -10.72
C VAL A 65 4.97 -3.85 -11.51
N THR A 66 3.65 -4.00 -11.28
CA THR A 66 2.80 -5.01 -11.95
C THR A 66 2.04 -4.46 -13.15
N CYS A 67 1.71 -3.19 -13.12
CA CYS A 67 1.06 -2.45 -14.21
C CYS A 67 1.28 -0.95 -14.04
N VAL A 68 1.09 -0.19 -15.11
CA VAL A 68 1.03 1.28 -15.07
C VAL A 68 -0.42 1.71 -15.31
N VAL A 69 -0.95 2.54 -14.41
CA VAL A 69 -2.34 3.01 -14.47
C VAL A 69 -2.34 4.52 -14.73
N ALA A 70 -2.92 4.92 -15.86
CA ALA A 70 -3.22 6.31 -16.14
C ALA A 70 -4.55 6.66 -15.47
N GLU A 71 -4.48 7.27 -14.28
CA GLU A 71 -5.65 7.57 -13.48
C GLU A 71 -5.53 8.86 -12.66
N ILE A 72 -6.71 9.35 -12.26
CA ILE A 72 -6.90 10.35 -11.21
C ILE A 72 -7.97 9.85 -10.24
N PRO A 73 -8.12 10.42 -9.04
CA PRO A 73 -9.17 10.02 -8.12
C PRO A 73 -10.55 9.95 -8.78
N GLY A 74 -11.16 8.76 -8.80
CA GLY A 74 -12.47 8.49 -9.37
C GLY A 74 -12.51 8.24 -10.88
N LYS A 75 -11.37 8.22 -11.61
CA LYS A 75 -11.35 7.92 -13.04
C LYS A 75 -10.09 7.18 -13.45
N VAL A 76 -10.24 5.94 -13.89
CA VAL A 76 -9.19 5.16 -14.58
C VAL A 76 -9.35 5.38 -16.09
N SER A 77 -8.29 5.83 -16.76
CA SER A 77 -8.27 6.05 -18.21
C SER A 77 -7.72 4.83 -18.95
N ARG A 78 -6.60 4.27 -18.48
CA ARG A 78 -5.94 3.13 -19.10
C ARG A 78 -5.10 2.36 -18.09
N ILE A 79 -5.00 1.05 -18.28
CA ILE A 79 -4.09 0.18 -17.54
C ILE A 79 -3.20 -0.54 -18.55
N GLU A 80 -1.89 -0.45 -18.35
CA GLU A 80 -0.90 -1.16 -19.15
C GLU A 80 -0.20 -2.19 -18.25
N PRO A 81 -0.43 -3.52 -18.47
CA PRO A 81 0.16 -4.55 -17.63
C PRO A 81 1.65 -4.75 -17.93
N MET A 82 2.42 -5.05 -16.90
CA MET A 82 3.76 -5.60 -17.05
C MET A 82 3.69 -7.11 -17.33
N SER A 83 4.66 -7.65 -18.09
CA SER A 83 4.73 -9.10 -18.28
C SER A 83 5.08 -9.80 -16.96
N ALA A 84 4.53 -10.99 -16.74
CA ALA A 84 4.83 -11.80 -15.56
C ALA A 84 6.34 -12.09 -15.42
N LYS A 85 7.08 -12.16 -16.53
CA LYS A 85 8.53 -12.35 -16.56
C LYS A 85 9.26 -11.18 -15.91
N ILE A 86 8.95 -9.93 -16.31
CA ILE A 86 9.62 -8.75 -15.74
C ILE A 86 9.23 -8.54 -14.28
N VAL A 87 7.97 -8.84 -13.88
CA VAL A 87 7.54 -8.76 -12.48
C VAL A 87 8.35 -9.73 -11.62
N ARG A 88 8.49 -10.99 -12.06
CA ARG A 88 9.31 -11.98 -11.37
C ARG A 88 10.77 -11.56 -11.25
N GLU A 89 11.33 -11.00 -12.31
CA GLU A 89 12.73 -10.54 -12.35
C GLU A 89 12.96 -9.37 -11.37
N GLN A 90 12.06 -8.37 -11.33
CA GLN A 90 12.11 -7.28 -10.34
C GLN A 90 12.11 -7.84 -8.91
N ILE A 91 11.22 -8.79 -8.60
CA ILE A 91 11.15 -9.39 -7.27
C ILE A 91 12.45 -10.15 -6.95
N ALA A 92 12.95 -10.97 -7.86
CA ALA A 92 14.15 -11.78 -7.64
C ALA A 92 15.38 -10.92 -7.34
N VAL A 93 15.64 -9.91 -8.18
CA VAL A 93 16.78 -8.98 -8.03
C VAL A 93 16.76 -8.29 -6.67
N LEU A 94 15.56 -7.85 -6.22
CA LEU A 94 15.41 -7.14 -4.95
C LEU A 94 15.60 -8.07 -3.75
N LEU A 95 14.99 -9.25 -3.79
CA LEU A 95 15.06 -10.21 -2.69
C LEU A 95 16.44 -10.89 -2.55
N GLU A 96 17.23 -10.91 -3.62
CA GLU A 96 18.61 -11.42 -3.61
C GLU A 96 19.62 -10.40 -3.07
N ASN A 97 19.33 -9.10 -3.18
CA ASN A 97 20.31 -8.06 -2.87
C ASN A 97 19.97 -7.17 -1.67
N PHE A 98 18.72 -7.18 -1.19
CA PHE A 98 18.29 -6.33 -0.08
C PHE A 98 17.75 -7.15 1.10
N PRO A 99 17.94 -6.68 2.35
CA PRO A 99 17.47 -7.35 3.56
C PRO A 99 15.96 -7.11 3.77
N VAL A 100 15.13 -7.52 2.80
CA VAL A 100 13.68 -7.32 2.89
C VAL A 100 13.12 -7.98 4.14
N ALA A 101 12.42 -7.21 4.97
CA ALA A 101 11.84 -7.64 6.24
C ALA A 101 10.32 -7.87 6.18
N ALA A 102 9.61 -7.25 5.23
CA ALA A 102 8.19 -7.50 4.98
C ALA A 102 7.84 -7.22 3.51
N VAL A 103 6.77 -7.86 3.04
CA VAL A 103 6.25 -7.68 1.67
C VAL A 103 4.79 -7.24 1.74
N LYS A 104 4.40 -6.31 0.88
CA LYS A 104 3.01 -5.93 0.64
C LYS A 104 2.66 -6.19 -0.82
N THR A 105 1.50 -6.78 -1.10
CA THR A 105 0.94 -6.81 -2.46
C THR A 105 -0.29 -5.91 -2.57
N GLY A 106 -0.42 -5.22 -3.70
CA GLY A 106 -1.61 -4.46 -4.07
C GLY A 106 -2.21 -4.98 -5.37
N LEU A 107 -2.50 -4.08 -6.34
CA LEU A 107 -3.03 -4.45 -7.64
C LEU A 107 -2.02 -5.30 -8.42
N LEU A 108 -2.34 -6.59 -8.64
CA LEU A 108 -1.53 -7.52 -9.45
C LEU A 108 -2.04 -7.68 -10.88
N TYR A 109 -3.23 -7.21 -11.17
CA TYR A 109 -3.90 -7.10 -12.47
C TYR A 109 -4.23 -8.42 -13.16
N SER A 110 -3.29 -9.37 -13.35
CA SER A 110 -3.53 -10.58 -14.14
C SER A 110 -3.22 -11.87 -13.39
N ALA A 111 -3.81 -12.97 -13.85
CA ALA A 111 -3.60 -14.31 -13.34
C ALA A 111 -2.11 -14.74 -13.42
N GLU A 112 -1.46 -14.41 -14.52
CA GLU A 112 -0.05 -14.74 -14.78
C GLU A 112 0.87 -14.01 -13.81
N VAL A 113 0.57 -12.73 -13.50
CA VAL A 113 1.33 -11.95 -12.52
C VAL A 113 1.12 -12.50 -11.11
N ILE A 114 -0.12 -12.86 -10.74
CA ILE A 114 -0.41 -13.48 -9.42
C ILE A 114 0.43 -14.75 -9.23
N SER A 115 0.41 -15.65 -10.21
CA SER A 115 1.20 -16.89 -10.15
C SER A 115 2.71 -16.61 -10.13
N ALA A 116 3.20 -15.61 -10.88
CA ALA A 116 4.61 -15.23 -10.86
C ALA A 116 5.04 -14.68 -9.48
N VAL A 117 4.21 -13.84 -8.87
CA VAL A 117 4.45 -13.31 -7.51
C VAL A 117 4.44 -14.44 -6.48
N ALA A 118 3.42 -15.30 -6.49
CA ALA A 118 3.33 -16.41 -5.55
C ALA A 118 4.58 -17.33 -5.62
N ARG A 119 4.99 -17.71 -6.83
CA ARG A 119 6.20 -18.54 -7.04
C ARG A 119 7.48 -17.84 -6.55
N ALA A 120 7.65 -16.55 -6.87
CA ALA A 120 8.83 -15.80 -6.43
C ALA A 120 8.93 -15.75 -4.88
N LEU A 121 7.79 -15.59 -4.18
CA LEU A 121 7.74 -15.57 -2.72
C LEU A 121 7.99 -16.96 -2.12
N ILE A 122 7.52 -18.04 -2.75
CA ILE A 122 7.78 -19.41 -2.32
C ILE A 122 9.28 -19.73 -2.49
N ASP A 123 9.85 -19.44 -3.67
CA ASP A 123 11.26 -19.67 -3.98
C ASP A 123 12.17 -18.96 -2.96
N LEU A 124 11.81 -17.71 -2.60
CA LEU A 124 12.54 -16.96 -1.58
C LEU A 124 12.45 -17.62 -0.20
N THR A 125 11.23 -17.97 0.25
CA THR A 125 11.04 -18.62 1.56
C THR A 125 11.90 -19.88 1.69
N GLY A 126 11.99 -20.67 0.61
CA GLY A 126 12.88 -21.84 0.53
C GLY A 126 14.37 -21.47 0.65
N LYS A 127 14.81 -20.38 0.00
CA LYS A 127 16.22 -19.94 0.03
C LYS A 127 16.64 -19.39 1.39
N ILE A 128 15.82 -18.57 2.04
CA ILE A 128 16.16 -17.89 3.30
C ILE A 128 15.80 -18.68 4.56
N GLY A 129 15.08 -19.81 4.42
CA GLY A 129 14.67 -20.67 5.53
C GLY A 129 13.70 -20.03 6.53
N ARG A 130 13.09 -18.89 6.19
CA ARG A 130 12.08 -18.21 7.03
C ARG A 130 10.96 -17.59 6.20
N LYS A 131 9.75 -17.58 6.72
CA LYS A 131 8.61 -16.88 6.11
C LYS A 131 8.73 -15.38 6.37
N LEU A 132 8.67 -14.57 5.30
CA LEU A 132 8.55 -13.11 5.45
C LEU A 132 7.09 -12.73 5.74
N PRO A 133 6.85 -11.74 6.62
CA PRO A 133 5.53 -11.14 6.74
C PRO A 133 5.03 -10.66 5.39
N LEU A 134 3.84 -11.17 4.97
CA LEU A 134 3.19 -10.81 3.72
C LEU A 134 1.81 -10.21 3.99
N VAL A 135 1.65 -8.93 3.67
CA VAL A 135 0.36 -8.22 3.73
C VAL A 135 -0.24 -8.16 2.33
N ILE A 136 -1.41 -8.79 2.15
CA ILE A 136 -2.14 -8.79 0.88
C ILE A 136 -3.31 -7.83 0.95
N ASP A 137 -3.26 -6.74 0.18
CA ASP A 137 -4.43 -5.91 -0.12
C ASP A 137 -5.07 -6.47 -1.40
N PRO A 138 -6.21 -7.18 -1.31
CA PRO A 138 -6.78 -7.88 -2.45
C PRO A 138 -7.57 -6.93 -3.32
N VAL A 139 -6.87 -6.06 -4.06
CA VAL A 139 -7.47 -5.04 -4.93
C VAL A 139 -8.23 -5.72 -6.07
N LEU A 140 -9.50 -6.08 -5.80
CA LEU A 140 -10.38 -6.76 -6.77
C LEU A 140 -11.16 -5.77 -7.66
N VAL A 141 -11.31 -4.53 -7.18
CA VAL A 141 -12.10 -3.46 -7.84
C VAL A 141 -11.45 -2.12 -7.55
N ALA A 142 -11.37 -1.25 -8.55
CA ALA A 142 -10.97 0.13 -8.33
C ALA A 142 -12.01 0.87 -7.47
N THR A 143 -11.58 1.91 -6.77
CA THR A 143 -12.49 2.84 -6.06
C THR A 143 -13.53 3.48 -7.01
N SER A 144 -13.23 3.52 -8.32
CA SER A 144 -14.16 3.96 -9.37
C SER A 144 -15.20 2.91 -9.77
N GLY A 145 -15.19 1.69 -9.19
CA GLY A 145 -16.05 0.58 -9.57
C GLY A 145 -15.56 -0.22 -10.79
N ALA A 146 -14.48 0.18 -11.45
CA ALA A 146 -13.92 -0.56 -12.57
C ALA A 146 -13.40 -1.93 -12.10
N LYS A 147 -13.74 -3.00 -12.84
CA LYS A 147 -13.21 -4.34 -12.57
C LYS A 147 -11.71 -4.36 -12.92
N LEU A 148 -10.87 -4.46 -11.90
CA LEU A 148 -9.41 -4.50 -12.06
C LEU A 148 -8.87 -5.91 -12.27
N LEU A 149 -9.66 -6.92 -11.95
CA LEU A 149 -9.29 -8.33 -12.04
C LEU A 149 -10.33 -9.12 -12.83
N ARG A 150 -9.85 -10.05 -13.66
CA ARG A 150 -10.70 -11.05 -14.33
C ARG A 150 -11.10 -12.13 -13.32
N ALA A 151 -12.22 -12.83 -13.57
CA ALA A 151 -12.74 -13.85 -12.65
C ALA A 151 -11.71 -14.97 -12.35
N ASN A 152 -10.96 -15.41 -13.35
CA ASN A 152 -9.90 -16.42 -13.20
C ASN A 152 -8.75 -15.96 -12.28
N ALA A 153 -8.46 -14.67 -12.23
CA ALA A 153 -7.43 -14.10 -11.36
C ALA A 153 -7.82 -14.18 -9.88
N ILE A 154 -9.11 -14.02 -9.55
CA ILE A 154 -9.60 -14.15 -8.16
C ILE A 154 -9.37 -15.57 -7.62
N GLU A 155 -9.61 -16.59 -8.44
CA GLU A 155 -9.38 -17.98 -8.02
C GLU A 155 -7.88 -18.27 -7.78
N LEU A 156 -6.99 -17.68 -8.57
CA LEU A 156 -5.56 -17.80 -8.35
C LEU A 156 -5.09 -17.05 -7.08
N TYR A 157 -5.67 -15.89 -6.77
CA TYR A 157 -5.44 -15.24 -5.47
C TYR A 157 -5.74 -16.20 -4.33
N LYS A 158 -6.92 -16.84 -4.34
CA LYS A 158 -7.38 -17.75 -3.29
C LYS A 158 -6.48 -18.99 -3.18
N LYS A 159 -6.05 -19.53 -4.32
CA LYS A 159 -5.34 -20.81 -4.38
C LYS A 159 -3.83 -20.66 -4.16
N GLU A 160 -3.20 -19.65 -4.75
CA GLU A 160 -1.74 -19.55 -4.81
C GLU A 160 -1.18 -18.48 -3.86
N LEU A 161 -1.86 -17.36 -3.65
CA LEU A 161 -1.30 -16.24 -2.91
C LEU A 161 -1.81 -16.14 -1.46
N PHE A 162 -3.10 -16.32 -1.22
CA PHE A 162 -3.67 -16.21 0.13
C PHE A 162 -3.04 -17.17 1.15
N PRO A 163 -2.70 -18.44 0.81
CA PRO A 163 -2.03 -19.33 1.76
C PRO A 163 -0.65 -18.85 2.22
N LEU A 164 -0.03 -17.94 1.47
CA LEU A 164 1.27 -17.36 1.81
C LEU A 164 1.15 -16.17 2.76
N ALA A 165 -0.04 -15.60 2.91
CA ALA A 165 -0.25 -14.36 3.65
C ALA A 165 0.04 -14.51 5.16
N THR A 166 0.54 -13.44 5.74
CA THR A 166 0.45 -13.19 7.19
C THR A 166 -0.87 -12.49 7.51
N LEU A 167 -1.30 -11.60 6.60
CA LEU A 167 -2.53 -10.83 6.74
C LEU A 167 -3.13 -10.54 5.37
N ILE A 168 -4.46 -10.71 5.24
CA ILE A 168 -5.24 -10.21 4.11
C ILE A 168 -6.12 -9.06 4.60
N THR A 169 -6.17 -7.95 3.84
CA THR A 169 -6.85 -6.72 4.26
C THR A 169 -8.03 -6.34 3.35
N PRO A 170 -9.07 -7.15 3.20
CA PRO A 170 -10.21 -6.83 2.34
C PRO A 170 -11.06 -5.70 2.93
N ASN A 171 -11.64 -4.87 2.06
CA ASN A 171 -12.78 -4.04 2.41
C ASN A 171 -14.08 -4.86 2.34
N LEU A 172 -15.23 -4.25 2.69
CA LEU A 172 -16.52 -4.96 2.72
C LEU A 172 -16.94 -5.49 1.35
N ASP A 173 -16.70 -4.72 0.28
CA ASP A 173 -17.07 -5.11 -1.09
C ASP A 173 -16.18 -6.26 -1.59
N GLU A 174 -14.91 -6.24 -1.28
CA GLU A 174 -13.97 -7.32 -1.58
C GLU A 174 -14.33 -8.60 -0.82
N ALA A 175 -14.60 -8.48 0.47
CA ALA A 175 -15.04 -9.59 1.31
C ALA A 175 -16.37 -10.18 0.83
N ALA A 176 -17.34 -9.34 0.44
CA ALA A 176 -18.60 -9.77 -0.14
C ALA A 176 -18.39 -10.58 -1.42
N LYS A 177 -17.45 -10.17 -2.30
CA LYS A 177 -17.09 -10.93 -3.51
C LYS A 177 -16.41 -12.25 -3.20
N LEU A 178 -15.50 -12.28 -2.22
CA LEU A 178 -14.79 -13.50 -1.82
C LEU A 178 -15.74 -14.56 -1.22
N LEU A 179 -16.81 -14.12 -0.57
CA LEU A 179 -17.82 -14.99 0.06
C LEU A 179 -19.07 -15.23 -0.78
N GLY A 180 -19.35 -14.38 -1.80
CA GLY A 180 -20.57 -14.44 -2.59
C GLY A 180 -21.82 -13.96 -1.83
N GLN A 181 -21.67 -13.15 -0.78
CA GLN A 181 -22.78 -12.65 0.05
C GLN A 181 -22.56 -11.19 0.46
N PRO A 182 -23.60 -10.33 0.54
CA PRO A 182 -23.46 -8.94 0.94
C PRO A 182 -23.10 -8.81 2.42
N ILE A 183 -22.41 -7.70 2.76
CA ILE A 183 -22.02 -7.34 4.12
C ILE A 183 -22.45 -5.88 4.35
N GLY A 184 -23.49 -5.67 5.19
CA GLY A 184 -24.12 -4.36 5.35
C GLY A 184 -23.96 -3.73 6.75
N ASP A 185 -23.60 -4.51 7.74
CA ASP A 185 -23.51 -4.08 9.16
C ASP A 185 -22.39 -4.78 9.91
N LEU A 186 -22.22 -4.39 11.17
CA LEU A 186 -21.18 -4.96 12.04
C LEU A 186 -21.42 -6.45 12.37
N ALA A 187 -22.68 -6.92 12.41
CA ALA A 187 -23.00 -8.31 12.71
C ALA A 187 -22.61 -9.21 11.53
N THR A 188 -23.03 -8.84 10.32
CA THR A 188 -22.65 -9.55 9.09
C THR A 188 -21.15 -9.45 8.79
N MET A 189 -20.51 -8.33 9.16
CA MET A 189 -19.05 -8.16 9.09
C MET A 189 -18.31 -9.15 10.00
N ARG A 190 -18.79 -9.38 11.23
CA ARG A 190 -18.21 -10.37 12.14
C ARG A 190 -18.31 -11.80 11.58
N ILE A 191 -19.48 -12.16 11.05
CA ILE A 191 -19.70 -13.47 10.44
C ILE A 191 -18.79 -13.65 9.21
N ALA A 192 -18.71 -12.62 8.35
CA ALA A 192 -17.90 -12.65 7.14
C ALA A 192 -16.41 -12.80 7.44
N GLY A 193 -15.88 -12.03 8.38
CA GLY A 193 -14.47 -12.09 8.75
C GLY A 193 -14.07 -13.44 9.34
N LYS A 194 -14.91 -14.03 10.20
CA LYS A 194 -14.70 -15.38 10.75
C LYS A 194 -14.67 -16.42 9.63
N LYS A 195 -15.66 -16.40 8.72
CA LYS A 195 -15.69 -17.31 7.55
C LYS A 195 -14.46 -17.18 6.65
N LEU A 196 -13.96 -15.95 6.43
CA LEU A 196 -12.75 -15.73 5.63
C LEU A 196 -11.51 -16.28 6.33
N ALA A 197 -11.35 -16.05 7.64
CA ALA A 197 -10.23 -16.56 8.43
C ALA A 197 -10.21 -18.08 8.44
N GLU A 198 -11.35 -18.72 8.70
CA GLU A 198 -11.50 -20.18 8.66
C GLU A 198 -11.22 -20.75 7.27
N LYS A 199 -11.76 -20.10 6.22
CA LYS A 199 -11.63 -20.57 4.83
C LYS A 199 -10.18 -20.55 4.32
N TYR A 200 -9.40 -19.52 4.69
CA TYR A 200 -8.06 -19.34 4.16
C TYR A 200 -6.94 -19.72 5.16
N GLY A 201 -7.28 -19.94 6.43
CA GLY A 201 -6.31 -20.31 7.47
C GLY A 201 -5.27 -19.21 7.77
N VAL A 202 -5.61 -17.94 7.55
CA VAL A 202 -4.73 -16.77 7.71
C VAL A 202 -5.45 -15.64 8.43
N SER A 203 -4.69 -14.69 9.00
CA SER A 203 -5.30 -13.51 9.63
C SER A 203 -6.01 -12.64 8.60
N ILE A 204 -7.19 -12.13 8.97
CA ILE A 204 -8.02 -11.24 8.13
C ILE A 204 -8.26 -9.93 8.87
N LEU A 205 -7.86 -8.80 8.26
CA LEU A 205 -8.29 -7.47 8.69
C LEU A 205 -9.42 -6.99 7.78
N LEU A 206 -10.66 -7.17 8.21
CA LEU A 206 -11.83 -6.70 7.47
C LEU A 206 -12.04 -5.21 7.72
N LYS A 207 -11.91 -4.39 6.67
CA LYS A 207 -11.99 -2.92 6.73
C LYS A 207 -13.45 -2.47 6.59
N GLY A 208 -14.02 -1.89 7.66
CA GLY A 208 -15.44 -1.47 7.72
C GLY A 208 -15.66 0.03 7.51
N GLY A 209 -14.75 0.72 6.84
CA GLY A 209 -14.83 2.18 6.60
C GLY A 209 -16.06 2.64 5.80
N HIS A 210 -16.88 1.73 5.26
CA HIS A 210 -18.14 2.04 4.55
C HIS A 210 -19.39 1.79 5.41
N LEU A 211 -19.24 1.34 6.67
CA LEU A 211 -20.37 1.18 7.58
C LEU A 211 -20.92 2.54 8.01
N THR A 212 -22.22 2.58 8.26
CA THR A 212 -22.90 3.77 8.80
C THR A 212 -22.47 4.03 10.24
N GLY A 213 -22.25 5.30 10.60
CA GLY A 213 -21.88 5.67 11.97
C GLY A 213 -20.86 6.80 12.05
N ASN A 214 -20.39 7.10 13.26
CA ASN A 214 -19.38 8.13 13.52
C ASN A 214 -17.96 7.55 13.71
N GLN A 215 -17.82 6.23 13.57
CA GLN A 215 -16.56 5.51 13.74
C GLN A 215 -16.28 4.65 12.52
N ALA A 216 -15.08 4.74 11.96
CA ALA A 216 -14.57 3.79 10.99
C ALA A 216 -14.02 2.58 11.75
N VAL A 217 -14.75 1.46 11.70
CA VAL A 217 -14.46 0.23 12.46
C VAL A 217 -13.83 -0.80 11.53
N ASP A 218 -12.70 -1.39 11.98
CA ASP A 218 -12.11 -2.56 11.33
C ASP A 218 -12.03 -3.71 12.33
N LEU A 219 -12.14 -4.95 11.86
CA LEU A 219 -12.06 -6.15 12.69
C LEU A 219 -10.91 -7.03 12.20
N LEU A 220 -9.98 -7.33 13.11
CA LEU A 220 -8.95 -8.34 12.91
C LEU A 220 -9.45 -9.68 13.44
N PHE A 221 -9.34 -10.71 12.62
CA PHE A 221 -9.57 -12.12 12.96
C PHE A 221 -8.24 -12.84 12.89
N ALA A 222 -7.69 -13.22 14.05
CA ALA A 222 -6.39 -13.88 14.17
C ALA A 222 -6.40 -14.81 15.39
N ASN A 223 -5.84 -16.02 15.25
CA ASN A 223 -5.68 -16.98 16.37
C ASN A 223 -6.95 -17.14 17.23
N ASP A 224 -8.11 -17.32 16.60
CA ASP A 224 -9.44 -17.44 17.22
C ASP A 224 -9.92 -16.22 18.02
N HIS A 225 -9.19 -15.10 17.94
CA HIS A 225 -9.56 -13.83 18.55
C HIS A 225 -10.09 -12.84 17.50
N VAL A 226 -11.00 -11.96 17.97
CA VAL A 226 -11.52 -10.86 17.18
C VAL A 226 -11.17 -9.55 17.88
N ILE A 227 -10.31 -8.74 17.25
CA ILE A 227 -9.87 -7.46 17.79
C ILE A 227 -10.48 -6.34 16.95
N LYS A 228 -11.06 -5.35 17.66
CA LYS A 228 -11.68 -4.18 17.04
C LYS A 228 -10.71 -3.00 17.03
N PHE A 229 -10.48 -2.41 15.85
CA PHE A 229 -9.81 -1.14 15.69
C PHE A 229 -10.82 -0.09 15.24
N SER A 230 -10.86 1.06 15.90
CA SER A 230 -11.77 2.15 15.56
C SER A 230 -11.08 3.50 15.58
N ALA A 231 -11.54 4.39 14.69
CA ALA A 231 -11.10 5.78 14.64
C ALA A 231 -12.30 6.66 14.23
N PRO A 232 -12.28 7.97 14.56
CA PRO A 232 -13.33 8.89 14.11
C PRO A 232 -13.48 8.86 12.60
N PHE A 233 -14.73 8.83 12.12
CA PHE A 233 -15.02 8.85 10.69
C PHE A 233 -14.83 10.26 10.11
N VAL A 234 -13.96 10.39 9.10
CA VAL A 234 -13.73 11.67 8.41
C VAL A 234 -14.66 11.76 7.19
N ARG A 235 -15.62 12.68 7.20
CA ARG A 235 -16.65 12.85 6.16
C ARG A 235 -16.22 13.85 5.08
N GLY A 236 -16.86 13.77 3.89
CA GLY A 236 -16.69 14.75 2.82
C GLY A 236 -15.31 14.74 2.15
N VAL A 237 -14.65 13.59 2.13
CA VAL A 237 -13.33 13.39 1.53
C VAL A 237 -13.35 12.25 0.53
N SER A 238 -12.53 12.37 -0.52
CA SER A 238 -12.21 11.22 -1.38
C SER A 238 -11.28 10.29 -0.61
N THR A 239 -11.60 8.99 -0.62
CA THR A 239 -10.82 7.95 0.09
C THR A 239 -9.89 7.18 -0.83
N HIS A 240 -9.57 7.75 -2.04
CA HIS A 240 -8.63 7.13 -2.97
C HIS A 240 -7.27 6.89 -2.31
N GLY A 241 -6.78 5.67 -2.41
CA GLY A 241 -5.50 5.25 -1.83
C GLY A 241 -5.51 4.89 -0.34
N THR A 242 -6.63 5.05 0.37
CA THR A 242 -6.72 4.69 1.81
C THR A 242 -6.37 3.22 2.06
N GLY A 243 -6.86 2.29 1.23
CA GLY A 243 -6.53 0.85 1.34
C GLY A 243 -5.04 0.59 1.17
N CYS A 244 -4.43 1.14 0.10
CA CYS A 244 -3.00 1.03 -0.16
C CYS A 244 -2.17 1.59 1.00
N THR A 245 -2.47 2.82 1.45
CA THR A 245 -1.80 3.45 2.58
C THR A 245 -1.90 2.60 3.85
N TYR A 246 -3.08 2.03 4.13
CA TYR A 246 -3.29 1.21 5.33
C TYR A 246 -2.48 -0.09 5.28
N SER A 247 -2.57 -0.85 4.18
CA SER A 247 -1.82 -2.09 4.02
C SER A 247 -0.30 -1.87 3.99
N ALA A 248 0.16 -0.76 3.38
CA ALA A 248 1.57 -0.36 3.40
C ALA A 248 2.03 0.02 4.81
N ALA A 249 1.24 0.78 5.57
CA ALA A 249 1.58 1.14 6.95
C ALA A 249 1.66 -0.09 7.88
N ILE A 250 0.81 -1.10 7.66
CA ILE A 250 0.91 -2.39 8.38
C ILE A 250 2.21 -3.11 8.00
N ALA A 251 2.52 -3.19 6.70
CA ALA A 251 3.76 -3.81 6.24
C ALA A 251 5.00 -3.10 6.77
N ALA A 252 4.99 -1.76 6.85
CA ALA A 252 6.06 -0.97 7.47
C ALA A 252 6.24 -1.31 8.96
N GLY A 253 5.13 -1.44 9.71
CA GLY A 253 5.17 -1.86 11.11
C GLY A 253 5.78 -3.24 11.29
N LEU A 254 5.36 -4.21 10.46
CA LEU A 254 5.92 -5.58 10.48
C LEU A 254 7.40 -5.61 10.07
N ALA A 255 7.81 -4.80 9.07
CA ALA A 255 9.22 -4.66 8.69
C ALA A 255 10.06 -4.10 9.83
N SER A 256 9.49 -3.23 10.65
CA SER A 256 10.11 -2.65 11.85
C SER A 256 10.08 -3.58 13.07
N GLY A 257 9.59 -4.82 12.94
CA GLY A 257 9.54 -5.81 14.01
C GLY A 257 8.36 -5.70 14.98
N LEU A 258 7.33 -4.89 14.66
CA LEU A 258 6.12 -4.81 15.48
C LEU A 258 5.30 -6.10 15.38
N LEU A 259 4.60 -6.44 16.45
CA LEU A 259 3.56 -7.48 16.42
C LEU A 259 2.41 -7.03 15.51
N LEU A 260 1.66 -8.00 14.97
CA LEU A 260 0.59 -7.73 14.00
C LEU A 260 -0.45 -6.72 14.51
N GLU A 261 -0.88 -6.87 15.74
CA GLU A 261 -1.88 -6.00 16.37
C GLU A 261 -1.38 -4.57 16.53
N ASP A 262 -0.13 -4.39 16.96
CA ASP A 262 0.52 -3.09 17.12
C ASP A 262 0.74 -2.41 15.77
N ALA A 263 1.16 -3.18 14.76
CA ALA A 263 1.31 -2.70 13.39
C ALA A 263 -0.03 -2.19 12.84
N ILE A 264 -1.14 -2.92 13.03
CA ILE A 264 -2.48 -2.51 12.62
C ILE A 264 -2.94 -1.26 13.40
N GLY A 265 -2.73 -1.23 14.71
CA GLY A 265 -3.09 -0.09 15.57
C GLY A 265 -2.36 1.20 15.14
N ARG A 266 -1.05 1.11 14.89
CA ARG A 266 -0.23 2.22 14.38
C ARG A 266 -0.70 2.66 12.98
N ALA A 267 -0.94 1.71 12.08
CA ALA A 267 -1.41 1.98 10.73
C ALA A 267 -2.79 2.64 10.72
N LYS A 268 -3.72 2.23 11.60
CA LYS A 268 -5.05 2.85 11.74
C LYS A 268 -4.94 4.32 12.13
N LYS A 269 -4.08 4.66 13.09
CA LYS A 269 -3.82 6.04 13.51
C LYS A 269 -3.24 6.87 12.37
N PHE A 270 -2.23 6.33 11.67
CA PHE A 270 -1.57 6.99 10.55
C PHE A 270 -2.54 7.31 9.42
N VAL A 271 -3.32 6.32 8.95
CA VAL A 271 -4.30 6.51 7.88
C VAL A 271 -5.36 7.54 8.27
N ASN A 272 -5.89 7.46 9.49
CA ASN A 272 -6.90 8.42 9.95
C ASN A 272 -6.36 9.86 9.97
N ALA A 273 -5.12 10.06 10.44
CA ALA A 273 -4.44 11.35 10.40
C ALA A 273 -4.21 11.84 8.96
N SER A 274 -3.77 10.94 8.07
CA SER A 274 -3.53 11.24 6.64
C SER A 274 -4.82 11.70 5.93
N ILE A 275 -5.98 11.10 6.25
CA ILE A 275 -7.28 11.50 5.74
C ILE A 275 -7.69 12.85 6.31
N ALA A 276 -7.56 13.04 7.63
CA ALA A 276 -7.99 14.27 8.31
C ALA A 276 -7.20 15.51 7.82
N ARG A 277 -5.92 15.34 7.49
CA ARG A 277 -5.00 16.39 7.02
C ARG A 277 -4.76 16.37 5.51
N ARG A 278 -5.67 15.79 4.75
CA ARG A 278 -5.57 15.65 3.28
C ARG A 278 -5.21 16.94 2.57
N PHE A 279 -4.55 16.83 1.44
CA PHE A 279 -4.44 17.91 0.45
C PHE A 279 -5.70 17.97 -0.41
N ARG A 280 -6.07 19.18 -0.82
CA ARG A 280 -7.19 19.39 -1.74
C ARG A 280 -6.80 20.37 -2.84
N TRP A 281 -7.03 19.97 -4.08
CA TRP A 281 -6.92 20.84 -5.24
C TRP A 281 -8.25 20.93 -5.97
N THR A 282 -8.44 22.01 -6.71
CA THR A 282 -9.61 22.16 -7.61
C THR A 282 -9.13 21.98 -9.04
N SER A 283 -9.73 21.05 -9.78
CA SER A 283 -9.45 20.85 -11.20
C SER A 283 -9.95 22.02 -12.04
N SER A 284 -9.51 22.12 -13.30
CA SER A 284 -10.01 23.11 -14.28
C SER A 284 -11.53 23.04 -14.49
N SER A 285 -12.16 21.88 -14.23
CA SER A 285 -13.61 21.68 -14.29
C SER A 285 -14.33 21.99 -12.99
N GLY A 286 -13.65 22.56 -11.97
CA GLY A 286 -14.23 22.89 -10.66
C GLY A 286 -14.41 21.70 -9.70
N LYS A 287 -13.97 20.50 -10.07
CA LYS A 287 -14.06 19.31 -9.22
C LYS A 287 -12.92 19.28 -8.18
N ASN A 288 -13.27 19.01 -6.93
CA ASN A 288 -12.26 18.78 -5.89
C ASN A 288 -11.53 17.46 -6.10
N LEU A 289 -10.21 17.51 -5.99
CA LEU A 289 -9.30 16.36 -6.02
C LEU A 289 -8.60 16.29 -4.66
N ASP A 290 -8.88 15.25 -3.90
CA ASP A 290 -8.26 15.01 -2.59
C ASP A 290 -7.13 14.00 -2.72
N ALA A 291 -6.04 14.21 -1.98
CA ALA A 291 -4.97 13.23 -1.78
C ALA A 291 -4.63 13.13 -0.29
N LEU A 292 -4.33 11.91 0.16
CA LEU A 292 -3.91 11.66 1.54
C LEU A 292 -2.60 12.41 1.84
N ASN A 293 -2.53 13.01 3.02
CA ASN A 293 -1.29 13.64 3.48
C ASN A 293 -0.42 12.62 4.20
N HIS A 294 0.57 12.09 3.50
CA HIS A 294 1.52 11.12 4.04
C HIS A 294 2.66 11.78 4.85
N PHE A 295 2.79 13.11 4.84
CA PHE A 295 3.81 13.83 5.63
C PHE A 295 3.43 14.05 7.10
N SER A 296 2.22 13.65 7.48
CA SER A 296 1.70 13.88 8.83
C SER A 296 2.01 12.71 9.74
N LEU A 297 3.02 12.86 10.55
CA LEU A 297 3.25 12.09 11.77
C LEU A 297 2.94 12.95 12.98
#